data_28567f309cc9b1303b3a9eb9ca98d190
#
_entry.id   28567f309cc9b1303b3a9eb9ca98d190
#
_cell.length_a   1.000
_cell.length_b   1.000
_cell.length_c   1.000
_cell.angle_alpha   90.00
_cell.angle_beta   90.00
_cell.angle_gamma   90.00
#
_symmetry.space_group_name_H-M   'P 1'
#
loop_
_entity.id
_entity.type
_entity.pdbx_description
1 polymer ?
#
loop_
_entity_poly.entity_id
_entity_poly.type
_entity_poly.pdbx_seq_one_letter_code
_entity_poly.pdbx_strand_id
1 'polypeptide(L)'
;MRLPITTIAAVCLVGLAGCKAAPPSKIESKTIIFAKHHFFIGNKKQKNPLPYSHDNWEDGKEAFSHYCVACHGMDGQNTGVPFIDHVSPPIPSLASEDVQSYTDGQLKWILDNGIRPSGMPGSKGTLSDDELWSIVIFLRHLPPAGSQGVPDMYTH
;
A
#
# COMPACT_ATOMS: atom_id res chain seq x y z
N MET A 1 -5.08 -45.25 -27.84
CA MET A 1 -5.62 -45.42 -26.47
C MET A 1 -6.42 -44.18 -26.14
N ARG A 2 -7.78 -44.27 -26.13
CA ARG A 2 -8.66 -43.11 -25.87
C ARG A 2 -8.95 -43.09 -24.37
N LEU A 3 -8.49 -42.04 -23.65
CA LEU A 3 -8.87 -41.84 -22.25
C LEU A 3 -10.40 -41.68 -22.17
N PRO A 4 -11.08 -42.36 -21.24
CA PRO A 4 -12.53 -42.23 -21.09
C PRO A 4 -12.87 -40.80 -20.56
N ILE A 5 -13.91 -40.25 -21.14
CA ILE A 5 -14.39 -38.86 -20.82
C ILE A 5 -14.65 -38.67 -19.31
N THR A 6 -14.99 -39.74 -18.61
CA THR A 6 -15.17 -39.76 -17.14
C THR A 6 -13.91 -39.42 -16.36
N THR A 7 -12.72 -39.79 -16.87
CA THR A 7 -11.45 -39.48 -16.21
C THR A 7 -11.07 -38.00 -16.35
N ILE A 8 -11.40 -37.39 -17.49
CA ILE A 8 -11.19 -35.96 -17.74
C ILE A 8 -12.13 -35.11 -16.88
N ALA A 9 -13.38 -35.49 -16.73
CA ALA A 9 -14.37 -34.80 -15.89
C ALA A 9 -13.96 -34.82 -14.38
N ALA A 10 -13.40 -35.94 -13.89
CA ALA A 10 -12.96 -36.08 -12.51
C ALA A 10 -11.72 -35.17 -12.20
N VAL A 11 -10.80 -35.06 -13.16
CA VAL A 11 -9.63 -34.18 -13.01
C VAL A 11 -10.00 -32.68 -13.01
N CYS A 12 -11.00 -32.28 -13.81
CA CYS A 12 -11.51 -30.92 -13.83
C CYS A 12 -12.27 -30.55 -12.53
N LEU A 13 -12.94 -31.47 -11.88
CA LEU A 13 -13.69 -31.23 -10.63
C LEU A 13 -12.74 -31.04 -9.42
N VAL A 14 -11.59 -31.67 -9.39
CA VAL A 14 -10.58 -31.49 -8.33
C VAL A 14 -9.89 -30.12 -8.45
N GLY A 15 -9.78 -29.56 -9.65
CA GLY A 15 -9.21 -28.23 -9.89
C GLY A 15 -10.09 -27.06 -9.43
N LEU A 16 -11.39 -27.30 -9.13
CA LEU A 16 -12.33 -26.27 -8.68
C LEU A 16 -12.50 -26.20 -7.15
N ALA A 17 -11.81 -27.05 -6.40
CA ALA A 17 -11.70 -26.87 -4.95
C ALA A 17 -10.87 -25.59 -4.69
N GLY A 18 -11.57 -24.46 -4.55
CA GLY A 18 -10.98 -23.16 -4.32
C GLY A 18 -9.99 -23.21 -3.16
N CYS A 19 -8.72 -23.04 -3.45
CA CYS A 19 -7.72 -22.86 -2.43
C CYS A 19 -8.06 -21.60 -1.62
N LYS A 20 -8.56 -21.77 -0.41
CA LYS A 20 -8.45 -20.72 0.60
C LYS A 20 -6.95 -20.54 0.83
N ALA A 21 -6.38 -19.50 0.24
CA ALA A 21 -4.99 -19.15 0.49
C ALA A 21 -4.85 -18.86 2.00
N ALA A 22 -4.09 -19.68 2.69
CA ALA A 22 -3.73 -19.40 4.07
C ALA A 22 -2.88 -18.10 4.09
N PRO A 23 -2.97 -17.27 5.14
CA PRO A 23 -2.11 -16.11 5.25
C PRO A 23 -0.64 -16.57 5.18
N PRO A 24 0.22 -15.82 4.46
CA PRO A 24 1.61 -16.21 4.25
C PRO A 24 2.34 -16.34 5.60
N SER A 25 3.20 -17.34 5.70
CA SER A 25 4.06 -17.51 6.87
C SER A 25 5.03 -16.32 7.01
N LYS A 26 5.62 -16.13 8.20
CA LYS A 26 6.60 -15.04 8.43
C LYS A 26 7.80 -15.09 7.46
N ILE A 27 8.20 -16.29 7.02
CA ILE A 27 9.31 -16.47 6.07
C ILE A 27 8.87 -16.08 4.66
N GLU A 28 7.67 -16.51 4.25
CA GLU A 28 7.09 -16.14 2.95
C GLU A 28 6.87 -14.63 2.87
N SER A 29 6.35 -14.00 3.92
CA SER A 29 6.19 -12.55 4.00
C SER A 29 7.52 -11.83 3.80
N LYS A 30 8.59 -12.23 4.50
CA LYS A 30 9.93 -11.64 4.34
C LYS A 30 10.47 -11.81 2.92
N THR A 31 10.25 -12.96 2.31
CA THR A 31 10.69 -13.23 0.94
C THR A 31 9.92 -12.37 -0.07
N ILE A 32 8.61 -12.21 0.12
CA ILE A 32 7.76 -11.36 -0.72
C ILE A 32 8.18 -9.89 -0.59
N ILE A 33 8.43 -9.42 0.62
CA ILE A 33 8.91 -8.05 0.90
C ILE A 33 10.26 -7.81 0.22
N PHE A 34 11.20 -8.73 0.40
CA PHE A 34 12.50 -8.65 -0.26
C PHE A 34 12.36 -8.58 -1.79
N ALA A 35 11.50 -9.43 -2.38
CA ALA A 35 11.25 -9.43 -3.82
C ALA A 35 10.61 -8.10 -4.28
N LYS A 36 9.65 -7.56 -3.54
CA LYS A 36 9.04 -6.25 -3.83
C LYS A 36 10.09 -5.14 -3.85
N HIS A 37 10.94 -5.07 -2.82
CA HIS A 37 11.95 -4.03 -2.70
C HIS A 37 13.01 -4.09 -3.79
N HIS A 38 13.42 -5.29 -4.23
CA HIS A 38 14.56 -5.44 -5.15
C HIS A 38 14.15 -5.59 -6.61
N PHE A 39 13.04 -6.25 -6.89
CA PHE A 39 12.65 -6.58 -8.26
C PHE A 39 11.51 -5.71 -8.80
N PHE A 40 10.49 -5.41 -8.00
CA PHE A 40 9.31 -4.69 -8.48
C PHE A 40 9.44 -3.18 -8.37
N ILE A 41 9.90 -2.66 -7.24
CA ILE A 41 10.11 -1.23 -7.01
C ILE A 41 11.54 -0.85 -7.38
N GLY A 42 12.46 -1.78 -7.21
CA GLY A 42 13.89 -1.60 -7.46
C GLY A 42 14.58 -0.80 -6.35
N ASN A 43 15.90 -0.74 -6.44
CA ASN A 43 16.73 -0.10 -5.43
C ASN A 43 16.78 1.43 -5.67
N LYS A 44 15.74 2.14 -5.29
CA LYS A 44 15.63 3.60 -5.39
C LYS A 44 16.32 4.23 -4.18
N LYS A 45 17.61 4.49 -4.29
CA LYS A 45 18.43 5.11 -3.22
C LYS A 45 18.31 6.62 -3.15
N GLN A 46 17.43 7.24 -3.92
CA GLN A 46 17.21 8.67 -3.88
C GLN A 46 16.77 9.08 -2.46
N LYS A 47 17.45 10.08 -1.92
CA LYS A 47 17.06 10.71 -0.65
C LYS A 47 16.04 11.81 -0.94
N ASN A 48 15.18 12.06 0.03
CA ASN A 48 14.28 13.20 -0.05
C ASN A 48 15.11 14.49 -0.18
N PRO A 49 14.89 15.31 -1.22
CA PRO A 49 15.59 16.58 -1.37
C PRO A 49 15.10 17.64 -0.39
N LEU A 50 13.86 17.50 0.12
CA LEU A 50 13.31 18.42 1.09
C LEU A 50 13.77 18.03 2.51
N PRO A 51 14.27 18.99 3.30
CA PRO A 51 14.58 18.73 4.71
C PRO A 51 13.29 18.55 5.50
N TYR A 52 13.36 17.80 6.61
CA TYR A 52 12.28 17.85 7.57
C TYR A 52 12.12 19.28 8.12
N SER A 53 10.94 19.84 7.98
CA SER A 53 10.48 21.07 8.62
C SER A 53 9.00 20.89 8.96
N HIS A 54 8.47 21.72 9.86
CA HIS A 54 7.06 21.72 10.17
C HIS A 54 6.22 22.06 8.93
N ASP A 55 6.65 23.03 8.15
CA ASP A 55 5.97 23.46 6.92
C ASP A 55 5.90 22.31 5.91
N ASN A 56 7.04 21.67 5.59
CA ASN A 56 7.06 20.52 4.67
C ASN A 56 6.21 19.33 5.19
N TRP A 57 6.13 19.17 6.52
CA TRP A 57 5.28 18.13 7.12
C TRP A 57 3.80 18.49 6.98
N GLU A 58 3.42 19.75 7.23
CA GLU A 58 2.02 20.21 7.04
C GLU A 58 1.62 20.16 5.57
N ASP A 59 2.48 20.58 4.64
CA ASP A 59 2.21 20.46 3.19
C ASP A 59 1.96 19.00 2.79
N GLY A 60 2.79 18.07 3.31
CA GLY A 60 2.62 16.65 3.08
C GLY A 60 1.33 16.09 3.68
N LYS A 61 0.96 16.53 4.87
CA LYS A 61 -0.30 16.18 5.54
C LYS A 61 -1.50 16.72 4.76
N GLU A 62 -1.43 17.95 4.27
CA GLU A 62 -2.49 18.55 3.47
C GLU A 62 -2.71 17.78 2.17
N ALA A 63 -1.64 17.54 1.40
CA ALA A 63 -1.72 16.75 0.18
C ALA A 63 -2.24 15.33 0.46
N PHE A 64 -1.76 14.67 1.52
CA PHE A 64 -2.25 13.36 1.95
C PHE A 64 -3.74 13.39 2.28
N SER A 65 -4.22 14.45 2.95
CA SER A 65 -5.62 14.59 3.34
C SER A 65 -6.58 14.68 2.15
N HIS A 66 -6.13 15.19 1.01
CA HIS A 66 -6.94 15.31 -0.18
C HIS A 66 -6.97 14.06 -1.06
N TYR A 67 -5.85 13.31 -1.10
CA TYR A 67 -5.66 12.25 -2.10
C TYR A 67 -5.58 10.83 -1.53
N CYS A 68 -5.27 10.67 -0.24
CA CYS A 68 -4.89 9.38 0.32
C CYS A 68 -5.83 8.86 1.41
N VAL A 69 -6.52 9.75 2.13
CA VAL A 69 -7.29 9.41 3.34
C VAL A 69 -8.44 8.46 3.09
N ALA A 70 -9.03 8.45 1.90
CA ALA A 70 -10.11 7.54 1.56
C ALA A 70 -9.74 6.07 1.75
N CYS A 71 -8.46 5.73 1.55
CA CYS A 71 -7.96 4.36 1.69
C CYS A 71 -7.08 4.17 2.91
N HIS A 72 -6.37 5.22 3.34
CA HIS A 72 -5.35 5.09 4.39
C HIS A 72 -5.74 5.69 5.74
N GLY A 73 -6.94 6.32 5.83
CA GLY A 73 -7.37 7.05 7.03
C GLY A 73 -6.58 8.35 7.25
N MET A 74 -7.06 9.21 8.15
CA MET A 74 -6.42 10.51 8.42
C MET A 74 -5.03 10.39 9.04
N ASP A 75 -4.75 9.28 9.69
CA ASP A 75 -3.50 8.98 10.38
C ASP A 75 -2.55 8.09 9.55
N GLY A 76 -2.96 7.70 8.34
CA GLY A 76 -2.20 6.74 7.51
C GLY A 76 -2.23 5.31 8.05
N GLN A 77 -3.10 4.99 9.02
CA GLN A 77 -3.15 3.69 9.69
C GLN A 77 -4.52 3.01 9.52
N ASN A 78 -5.25 3.43 8.48
CA ASN A 78 -6.55 2.89 8.09
C ASN A 78 -7.67 3.15 9.12
N THR A 79 -7.46 4.06 10.09
CA THR A 79 -8.46 4.34 11.11
C THR A 79 -9.75 4.87 10.49
N GLY A 80 -10.86 4.20 10.80
CA GLY A 80 -12.20 4.59 10.36
C GLY A 80 -12.51 4.34 8.88
N VAL A 81 -11.66 3.60 8.16
CA VAL A 81 -11.92 3.20 6.77
C VAL A 81 -12.83 1.97 6.76
N PRO A 82 -14.12 2.09 6.32
CA PRO A 82 -15.13 1.06 6.56
C PRO A 82 -14.97 -0.20 5.74
N PHE A 83 -14.22 -0.16 4.63
CA PHE A 83 -14.02 -1.29 3.73
C PHE A 83 -12.66 -1.99 3.89
N ILE A 84 -11.86 -1.59 4.89
CA ILE A 84 -10.46 -2.05 5.03
C ILE A 84 -10.35 -3.58 5.08
N ASP A 85 -11.30 -4.24 5.75
CA ASP A 85 -11.33 -5.70 5.89
C ASP A 85 -11.87 -6.44 4.66
N HIS A 86 -12.35 -5.69 3.66
CA HIS A 86 -13.01 -6.24 2.47
C HIS A 86 -12.18 -6.09 1.19
N VAL A 87 -11.01 -5.49 1.25
CA VAL A 87 -10.12 -5.31 0.10
C VAL A 87 -9.07 -6.40 0.00
N SER A 88 -8.75 -6.80 -1.22
CA SER A 88 -7.72 -7.79 -1.50
C SER A 88 -6.86 -7.31 -2.69
N PRO A 89 -5.55 -7.22 -2.53
CA PRO A 89 -4.78 -7.41 -1.29
C PRO A 89 -5.13 -6.37 -0.22
N PRO A 90 -4.91 -6.67 1.07
CA PRO A 90 -5.23 -5.74 2.15
C PRO A 90 -4.36 -4.48 2.06
N ILE A 91 -4.96 -3.32 2.40
CA ILE A 91 -4.24 -2.05 2.48
C ILE A 91 -3.41 -2.06 3.78
N PRO A 92 -2.08 -1.96 3.71
CA PRO A 92 -1.25 -1.96 4.91
C PRO A 92 -1.39 -0.65 5.68
N SER A 93 -1.25 -0.70 7.01
CA SER A 93 -0.95 0.50 7.78
C SER A 93 0.37 1.09 7.30
N LEU A 94 0.39 2.40 7.00
CA LEU A 94 1.59 3.09 6.54
C LEU A 94 2.64 3.24 7.66
N ALA A 95 2.24 3.05 8.93
CA ALA A 95 3.15 2.98 10.07
C ALA A 95 3.76 1.58 10.28
N SER A 96 3.36 0.56 9.51
CA SER A 96 3.90 -0.79 9.66
C SER A 96 5.41 -0.84 9.37
N GLU A 97 6.11 -1.77 10.04
CA GLU A 97 7.54 -2.00 9.81
C GLU A 97 7.85 -2.25 8.33
N ASP A 98 6.99 -3.00 7.65
CA ASP A 98 7.13 -3.32 6.23
C ASP A 98 7.14 -2.05 5.37
N VAL A 99 6.19 -1.12 5.58
CA VAL A 99 6.13 0.14 4.84
C VAL A 99 7.27 1.07 5.24
N GLN A 100 7.57 1.16 6.52
CA GLN A 100 8.65 2.02 7.02
C GLN A 100 10.05 1.53 6.63
N SER A 101 10.20 0.27 6.22
CA SER A 101 11.46 -0.28 5.71
C SER A 101 11.81 0.17 4.27
N TYR A 102 10.85 0.72 3.51
CA TYR A 102 11.14 1.31 2.20
C TYR A 102 12.05 2.54 2.34
N THR A 103 12.96 2.74 1.39
CA THR A 103 13.70 4.01 1.28
C THR A 103 12.77 5.14 0.86
N ASP A 104 13.16 6.41 1.08
CA ASP A 104 12.36 7.55 0.63
C ASP A 104 12.15 7.54 -0.88
N GLY A 105 13.19 7.17 -1.65
CA GLY A 105 13.08 7.04 -3.09
C GLY A 105 12.13 5.92 -3.52
N GLN A 106 12.00 4.84 -2.73
CA GLN A 106 11.01 3.78 -2.99
C GLN A 106 9.60 4.26 -2.67
N LEU A 107 9.39 4.95 -1.55
CA LEU A 107 8.10 5.56 -1.22
C LEU A 107 7.68 6.57 -2.29
N LYS A 108 8.59 7.47 -2.70
CA LYS A 108 8.34 8.42 -3.79
C LYS A 108 7.95 7.70 -5.09
N TRP A 109 8.67 6.64 -5.46
CA TRP A 109 8.36 5.86 -6.64
C TRP A 109 6.96 5.21 -6.57
N ILE A 110 6.58 4.72 -5.39
CA ILE A 110 5.23 4.17 -5.16
C ILE A 110 4.17 5.27 -5.32
N LEU A 111 4.40 6.45 -4.76
CA LEU A 111 3.50 7.60 -4.93
C LEU A 111 3.38 8.02 -6.40
N ASP A 112 4.49 8.03 -7.15
CA ASP A 112 4.48 8.35 -8.57
C ASP A 112 3.68 7.36 -9.41
N ASN A 113 3.89 6.05 -9.18
CA ASN A 113 3.46 5.02 -10.13
C ASN A 113 2.27 4.19 -9.62
N GLY A 114 1.96 4.27 -8.33
CA GLY A 114 0.99 3.38 -7.68
C GLY A 114 1.50 1.94 -7.56
N ILE A 115 0.62 1.06 -7.11
CA ILE A 115 0.90 -0.37 -6.97
C ILE A 115 -0.16 -1.17 -7.71
N ARG A 116 0.22 -1.76 -8.82
CA ARG A 116 -0.64 -2.73 -9.53
C ARG A 116 -0.32 -4.15 -9.01
N PRO A 117 -1.30 -4.99 -8.74
CA PRO A 117 -2.75 -4.91 -8.92
C PRO A 117 -3.54 -4.43 -7.67
N SER A 118 -2.91 -3.77 -6.69
CA SER A 118 -3.57 -3.43 -5.42
C SER A 118 -4.64 -2.33 -5.54
N GLY A 119 -4.76 -1.70 -6.71
CA GLY A 119 -5.69 -0.59 -6.91
C GLY A 119 -5.18 0.76 -6.39
N MET A 120 -4.00 0.85 -5.78
CA MET A 120 -3.39 2.12 -5.41
C MET A 120 -2.99 2.89 -6.69
N PRO A 121 -3.58 4.06 -6.96
CA PRO A 121 -3.24 4.84 -8.14
C PRO A 121 -1.88 5.53 -7.98
N GLY A 122 -1.24 5.84 -9.11
CA GLY A 122 -0.10 6.74 -9.14
C GLY A 122 -0.55 8.20 -9.18
N SER A 123 0.21 9.08 -8.56
CA SER A 123 -0.10 10.52 -8.47
C SER A 123 0.82 11.39 -9.35
N LYS A 124 1.69 10.77 -10.15
CA LYS A 124 2.56 11.51 -11.07
C LYS A 124 1.73 12.29 -12.09
N GLY A 125 1.96 13.60 -12.16
CA GLY A 125 1.22 14.51 -13.03
C GLY A 125 -0.09 15.05 -12.42
N THR A 126 -0.53 14.51 -11.28
CA THR A 126 -1.63 15.06 -10.47
C THR A 126 -1.07 15.93 -9.35
N LEU A 127 -0.01 15.45 -8.70
CA LEU A 127 0.75 16.17 -7.67
C LEU A 127 2.11 16.58 -8.22
N SER A 128 2.63 17.68 -7.74
CA SER A 128 4.00 18.14 -8.00
C SER A 128 5.04 17.23 -7.31
N ASP A 129 6.27 17.31 -7.75
CA ASP A 129 7.36 16.57 -7.09
C ASP A 129 7.56 16.98 -5.63
N ASP A 130 7.41 18.26 -5.32
CA ASP A 130 7.55 18.76 -3.95
C ASP A 130 6.42 18.27 -3.05
N GLU A 131 5.16 18.27 -3.51
CA GLU A 131 4.04 17.67 -2.77
C GLU A 131 4.28 16.19 -2.50
N LEU A 132 4.75 15.43 -3.48
CA LEU A 132 5.03 14.02 -3.32
C LEU A 132 6.17 13.76 -2.34
N TRP A 133 7.22 14.60 -2.33
CA TRP A 133 8.29 14.51 -1.34
C TRP A 133 7.84 14.96 0.06
N SER A 134 6.97 15.95 0.16
CA SER A 134 6.33 16.35 1.41
C SER A 134 5.45 15.24 1.98
N ILE A 135 4.70 14.52 1.13
CA ILE A 135 3.98 13.32 1.56
C ILE A 135 4.95 12.28 2.14
N VAL A 136 6.14 12.06 1.56
CA VAL A 136 7.13 11.13 2.13
C VAL A 136 7.58 11.60 3.53
N ILE A 137 7.75 12.92 3.75
CA ILE A 137 8.04 13.47 5.08
C ILE A 137 6.90 13.17 6.05
N PHE A 138 5.65 13.39 5.65
CA PHE A 138 4.48 13.07 6.47
C PHE A 138 4.44 11.57 6.83
N LEU A 139 4.66 10.68 5.85
CA LEU A 139 4.67 9.23 6.07
C LEU A 139 5.76 8.77 7.06
N ARG A 140 6.87 9.49 7.16
CA ARG A 140 7.93 9.21 8.14
C ARG A 140 7.60 9.68 9.56
N HIS A 141 6.62 10.58 9.68
CA HIS A 141 6.25 11.23 10.94
C HIS A 141 4.73 11.18 11.15
N LEU A 142 4.13 10.01 10.91
CA LEU A 142 2.69 9.79 11.05
C LEU A 142 2.23 10.07 12.49
N PRO A 143 1.04 10.65 12.66
CA PRO A 143 0.44 10.83 13.97
C PRO A 143 0.08 9.48 14.61
N PRO A 144 -0.11 9.43 15.94
CA PRO A 144 -0.56 8.20 16.61
C PRO A 144 -1.88 7.68 16.02
N ALA A 145 -2.04 6.36 16.00
CA ALA A 145 -3.24 5.70 15.50
C ALA A 145 -4.51 6.26 16.18
N GLY A 146 -5.50 6.60 15.37
CA GLY A 146 -6.79 7.15 15.83
C GLY A 146 -6.75 8.59 16.31
N SER A 147 -5.58 9.25 16.43
CA SER A 147 -5.48 10.62 16.95
C SER A 147 -6.10 11.67 16.03
N GLN A 148 -6.27 11.38 14.77
CA GLN A 148 -6.84 12.29 13.76
C GLN A 148 -8.33 12.04 13.48
N GLY A 149 -8.94 11.06 14.16
CA GLY A 149 -10.34 10.69 13.96
C GLY A 149 -10.59 9.92 12.68
N VAL A 150 -11.87 9.86 12.30
CA VAL A 150 -12.36 9.19 11.09
C VAL A 150 -12.44 10.20 9.95
N PRO A 151 -12.14 9.83 8.71
CA PRO A 151 -12.31 10.75 7.58
C PRO A 151 -13.76 11.23 7.45
N ASP A 152 -13.96 12.53 7.23
CA ASP A 152 -15.29 13.17 7.20
C ASP A 152 -16.25 12.51 6.21
N MET A 153 -15.72 11.98 5.11
CA MET A 153 -16.51 11.24 4.11
C MET A 153 -17.19 9.98 4.65
N TYR A 154 -16.82 9.49 5.83
CA TYR A 154 -17.35 8.28 6.47
C TYR A 154 -18.14 8.58 7.77
N THR A 155 -18.34 9.83 8.13
CA THR A 155 -19.02 10.24 9.39
C THR A 155 -20.51 10.52 9.23
N HIS A 156 -21.14 10.13 8.12
CA HIS A 156 -22.57 10.36 7.82
C HIS A 156 -23.45 9.17 8.19
#